data_53e0bdffb7040b8449c3a0cccc33c3e5
#
_entry.id   53e0bdffb7040b8449c3a0cccc33c3e5
#
_cell.length_a   1.000
_cell.length_b   1.000
_cell.length_c   1.000
_cell.angle_alpha   90.00
_cell.angle_beta   90.00
_cell.angle_gamma   90.00
#
_symmetry.space_group_name_H-M   'P 1'
#
loop_
_entity.id
_entity.type
_entity.pdbx_description
1 polymer ?
#
loop_
_entity_poly.entity_id
_entity_poly.type
_entity_poly.pdbx_seq_one_letter_code
_entity_poly.pdbx_strand_id
1 'polypeptide(L)'
;MTFKLPELPYSFDHLEPVIDAKTMEIHHDKHHAAYVNNLNAALEKHPEVETGCVCKLLKNIENVPADIRQAVINNGGGHHNHSLFWKSLTKPDSSEFGGLVKEKIDTELGGYEEFVKSFSAAAATRFGSGWAWLALDKEGKLVVTSTANQDSPYLTGLTPILGLDVWEHAYYLNYQNRRPDYIKEFFRVVNWDFVNERLAKQLEKLGK
;
A
#
# COMPACT_ATOMS: atom_id res chain seq x y z
N MET A 1 -21.09 -9.02 6.20
CA MET A 1 -20.76 -8.30 4.93
C MET A 1 -19.56 -8.97 4.29
N THR A 2 -19.53 -9.07 2.96
CA THR A 2 -18.38 -9.59 2.20
C THR A 2 -17.61 -8.42 1.61
N PHE A 3 -16.27 -8.49 1.64
CA PHE A 3 -15.40 -7.56 0.92
C PHE A 3 -15.54 -7.79 -0.59
N LYS A 4 -15.35 -6.73 -1.37
CA LYS A 4 -15.39 -6.79 -2.83
C LYS A 4 -14.06 -6.30 -3.39
N LEU A 5 -13.65 -6.86 -4.52
CA LEU A 5 -12.55 -6.30 -5.30
C LEU A 5 -12.98 -4.90 -5.77
N PRO A 6 -12.25 -3.83 -5.37
CA PRO A 6 -12.57 -2.50 -5.88
C PRO A 6 -12.23 -2.40 -7.36
N GLU A 7 -13.00 -1.66 -8.12
CA GLU A 7 -12.62 -1.32 -9.50
C GLU A 7 -11.34 -0.46 -9.52
N LEU A 8 -10.53 -0.64 -10.56
CA LEU A 8 -9.41 0.26 -10.81
C LEU A 8 -9.95 1.64 -11.21
N PRO A 9 -9.35 2.73 -10.71
CA PRO A 9 -9.78 4.09 -11.09
C PRO A 9 -9.35 4.50 -12.51
N TYR A 10 -8.65 3.62 -13.24
CA TYR A 10 -8.09 3.84 -14.58
C TYR A 10 -7.96 2.50 -15.33
N SER A 11 -7.69 2.56 -16.65
CA SER A 11 -7.42 1.39 -17.50
C SER A 11 -6.07 0.73 -17.17
N PHE A 12 -5.90 -0.54 -17.55
CA PHE A 12 -4.68 -1.30 -17.26
C PHE A 12 -3.41 -0.69 -17.86
N ASP A 13 -3.50 0.00 -19.00
CA ASP A 13 -2.39 0.66 -19.69
C ASP A 13 -2.06 2.07 -19.16
N HIS A 14 -2.84 2.56 -18.19
CA HIS A 14 -2.73 3.95 -17.69
C HIS A 14 -1.35 4.29 -17.10
N LEU A 15 -0.67 3.30 -16.56
CA LEU A 15 0.63 3.47 -15.88
C LEU A 15 1.83 3.20 -16.81
N GLU A 16 1.58 2.89 -18.09
CA GLU A 16 2.68 2.69 -19.05
C GLU A 16 3.46 3.98 -19.29
N PRO A 17 4.76 3.88 -19.54
CA PRO A 17 5.58 2.66 -19.64
C PRO A 17 6.14 2.14 -18.30
N VAL A 18 5.75 2.73 -17.15
CA VAL A 18 6.32 2.40 -15.84
C VAL A 18 5.84 1.04 -15.35
N ILE A 19 4.55 0.77 -15.44
CA ILE A 19 3.98 -0.55 -15.15
C ILE A 19 3.15 -0.96 -16.37
N ASP A 20 3.47 -2.11 -16.94
CA ASP A 20 2.81 -2.58 -18.16
C ASP A 20 1.38 -3.07 -17.90
N ALA A 21 0.54 -2.99 -18.94
CA ALA A 21 -0.87 -3.35 -18.88
C ALA A 21 -1.09 -4.81 -18.43
N LYS A 22 -0.20 -5.73 -18.84
CA LYS A 22 -0.32 -7.15 -18.48
C LYS A 22 -0.03 -7.38 -17.00
N THR A 23 0.96 -6.69 -16.44
CA THR A 23 1.21 -6.67 -15.01
C THR A 23 -0.04 -6.17 -14.27
N MET A 24 -0.62 -5.03 -14.70
CA MET A 24 -1.81 -4.46 -14.05
C MET A 24 -3.01 -5.39 -14.07
N GLU A 25 -3.31 -6.02 -15.22
CA GLU A 25 -4.39 -7.01 -15.34
C GLU A 25 -4.22 -8.18 -14.36
N ILE A 26 -3.03 -8.80 -14.35
CA ILE A 26 -2.77 -9.95 -13.48
C ILE A 26 -2.75 -9.53 -12.01
N HIS A 27 -2.12 -8.42 -11.70
CA HIS A 27 -1.94 -7.92 -10.35
C HIS A 27 -3.29 -7.59 -9.71
N HIS A 28 -4.20 -6.94 -10.45
CA HIS A 28 -5.54 -6.62 -9.98
C HIS A 28 -6.49 -7.83 -10.03
N ASP A 29 -6.70 -8.40 -11.22
CA ASP A 29 -7.78 -9.38 -11.46
C ASP A 29 -7.45 -10.78 -10.94
N LYS A 30 -6.18 -11.08 -10.62
CA LYS A 30 -5.76 -12.37 -10.08
C LYS A 30 -5.24 -12.25 -8.66
N HIS A 31 -4.16 -11.49 -8.42
CA HIS A 31 -3.56 -11.41 -7.07
C HIS A 31 -4.48 -10.69 -6.08
N HIS A 32 -4.95 -9.47 -6.38
CA HIS A 32 -5.84 -8.76 -5.46
C HIS A 32 -7.18 -9.48 -5.31
N ALA A 33 -7.77 -9.99 -6.39
CA ALA A 33 -8.99 -10.80 -6.34
C ALA A 33 -8.84 -12.02 -5.42
N ALA A 34 -7.70 -12.72 -5.48
CA ALA A 34 -7.44 -13.87 -4.61
C ALA A 34 -7.39 -13.47 -3.14
N TYR A 35 -6.75 -12.35 -2.79
CA TYR A 35 -6.76 -11.85 -1.41
C TYR A 35 -8.18 -11.54 -0.91
N VAL A 36 -9.02 -10.91 -1.73
CA VAL A 36 -10.42 -10.64 -1.37
C VAL A 36 -11.20 -11.93 -1.13
N ASN A 37 -11.09 -12.89 -2.04
CA ASN A 37 -11.80 -14.17 -1.95
C ASN A 37 -11.36 -14.97 -0.72
N ASN A 38 -10.06 -15.06 -0.48
CA ASN A 38 -9.51 -15.80 0.66
C ASN A 38 -9.85 -15.12 2.01
N LEU A 39 -9.86 -13.78 2.05
CA LEU A 39 -10.30 -13.04 3.25
C LEU A 39 -11.76 -13.36 3.56
N ASN A 40 -12.64 -13.31 2.56
CA ASN A 40 -14.06 -13.64 2.73
C ASN A 40 -14.25 -15.08 3.21
N ALA A 41 -13.56 -16.05 2.59
CA ALA A 41 -13.63 -17.45 2.99
C ALA A 41 -13.14 -17.69 4.43
N ALA A 42 -12.15 -16.94 4.91
CA ALA A 42 -11.72 -16.99 6.30
C ALA A 42 -12.81 -16.45 7.24
N LEU A 43 -13.40 -15.30 6.90
CA LEU A 43 -14.42 -14.62 7.72
C LEU A 43 -15.77 -15.36 7.73
N GLU A 44 -16.10 -16.15 6.72
CA GLU A 44 -17.32 -17.00 6.70
C GLU A 44 -17.38 -17.99 7.87
N LYS A 45 -16.23 -18.38 8.41
CA LYS A 45 -16.14 -19.27 9.59
C LYS A 45 -16.52 -18.59 10.89
N HIS A 46 -16.51 -17.26 10.91
CA HIS A 46 -16.71 -16.43 12.10
C HIS A 46 -17.63 -15.24 11.78
N PRO A 47 -18.93 -15.48 11.57
CA PRO A 47 -19.89 -14.45 11.20
C PRO A 47 -20.06 -13.36 12.27
N GLU A 48 -19.62 -13.62 13.51
CA GLU A 48 -19.61 -12.66 14.63
C GLU A 48 -18.54 -11.57 14.48
N VAL A 49 -17.53 -11.77 13.62
CA VAL A 49 -16.47 -10.78 13.38
C VAL A 49 -17.03 -9.61 12.60
N GLU A 50 -16.91 -8.41 13.17
CA GLU A 50 -17.34 -7.17 12.49
C GLU A 50 -16.45 -6.87 11.27
N THR A 51 -17.06 -6.82 10.08
CA THR A 51 -16.37 -6.66 8.79
C THR A 51 -16.54 -5.27 8.15
N GLY A 52 -16.76 -4.21 8.93
CA GLY A 52 -17.07 -2.88 8.39
C GLY A 52 -15.95 -2.27 7.53
N CYS A 53 -14.69 -2.38 7.96
CA CYS A 53 -13.52 -1.92 7.23
C CYS A 53 -12.34 -2.86 7.52
N VAL A 54 -11.65 -3.30 6.46
CA VAL A 54 -10.45 -4.16 6.62
C VAL A 54 -9.38 -3.48 7.48
N CYS A 55 -9.29 -2.16 7.44
CA CYS A 55 -8.37 -1.41 8.30
C CYS A 55 -8.67 -1.56 9.79
N LYS A 56 -9.95 -1.71 10.19
CA LYS A 56 -10.32 -1.98 11.58
C LYS A 56 -9.93 -3.39 12.01
N LEU A 57 -10.12 -4.39 11.13
CA LEU A 57 -9.68 -5.76 11.40
C LEU A 57 -8.17 -5.82 11.66
N LEU A 58 -7.38 -5.17 10.79
CA LEU A 58 -5.92 -5.17 10.91
C LEU A 58 -5.42 -4.40 12.14
N LYS A 59 -6.06 -3.29 12.50
CA LYS A 59 -5.73 -2.53 13.73
C LYS A 59 -6.05 -3.29 15.01
N ASN A 60 -7.08 -4.15 14.98
CA ASN A 60 -7.55 -4.91 16.14
C ASN A 60 -7.34 -6.41 15.91
N ILE A 61 -6.25 -6.79 15.29
CA ILE A 61 -6.00 -8.16 14.84
C ILE A 61 -6.06 -9.18 15.99
N GLU A 62 -5.73 -8.77 17.21
CA GLU A 62 -5.79 -9.62 18.39
C GLU A 62 -7.24 -10.04 18.77
N ASN A 63 -8.23 -9.26 18.33
CA ASN A 63 -9.65 -9.58 18.51
C ASN A 63 -10.19 -10.55 17.46
N VAL A 64 -9.42 -10.84 16.41
CA VAL A 64 -9.79 -11.83 15.40
C VAL A 64 -9.51 -13.23 15.95
N PRO A 65 -10.46 -14.20 15.82
CA PRO A 65 -10.28 -15.57 16.27
C PRO A 65 -8.94 -16.19 15.81
N ALA A 66 -8.27 -16.90 16.69
CA ALA A 66 -6.90 -17.36 16.49
C ALA A 66 -6.74 -18.30 15.29
N ASP A 67 -7.75 -19.11 14.99
CA ASP A 67 -7.76 -20.08 13.89
C ASP A 67 -7.82 -19.43 12.49
N ILE A 68 -8.34 -18.19 12.38
CA ILE A 68 -8.38 -17.43 11.12
C ILE A 68 -7.45 -16.22 11.14
N ARG A 69 -6.86 -15.85 12.28
CA ARG A 69 -6.07 -14.62 12.43
C ARG A 69 -4.98 -14.48 11.39
N GLN A 70 -4.19 -15.53 11.16
CA GLN A 70 -3.13 -15.48 10.15
C GLN A 70 -3.68 -15.32 8.73
N ALA A 71 -4.82 -15.94 8.40
CA ALA A 71 -5.47 -15.76 7.12
C ALA A 71 -5.96 -14.31 6.93
N VAL A 72 -6.46 -13.68 8.00
CA VAL A 72 -6.87 -12.26 7.98
C VAL A 72 -5.66 -11.35 7.84
N ILE A 73 -4.54 -11.62 8.53
CA ILE A 73 -3.29 -10.86 8.36
C ILE A 73 -2.84 -10.90 6.89
N ASN A 74 -2.73 -12.10 6.32
CA ASN A 74 -2.23 -12.27 4.95
C ASN A 74 -3.19 -11.68 3.90
N ASN A 75 -4.47 -12.04 3.97
CA ASN A 75 -5.42 -11.70 2.92
C ASN A 75 -6.10 -10.35 3.16
N GLY A 76 -6.35 -9.98 4.41
CA GLY A 76 -6.81 -8.64 4.78
C GLY A 76 -5.74 -7.59 4.54
N GLY A 77 -4.49 -7.91 4.88
CA GLY A 77 -3.32 -7.10 4.52
C GLY A 77 -3.21 -6.94 3.01
N GLY A 78 -3.25 -8.04 2.25
CA GLY A 78 -3.22 -8.01 0.79
C GLY A 78 -4.34 -7.14 0.20
N HIS A 79 -5.57 -7.33 0.64
CA HIS A 79 -6.69 -6.51 0.17
C HIS A 79 -6.51 -5.02 0.49
N HIS A 80 -6.09 -4.69 1.73
CA HIS A 80 -5.88 -3.30 2.13
C HIS A 80 -4.73 -2.66 1.34
N ASN A 81 -3.58 -3.33 1.28
CA ASN A 81 -2.36 -2.80 0.66
C ASN A 81 -2.60 -2.49 -0.83
N HIS A 82 -3.22 -3.42 -1.57
CA HIS A 82 -3.53 -3.23 -2.98
C HIS A 82 -4.61 -2.16 -3.21
N SER A 83 -5.64 -2.10 -2.35
CA SER A 83 -6.67 -1.04 -2.45
C SER A 83 -6.09 0.35 -2.25
N LEU A 84 -5.06 0.49 -1.42
CA LEU A 84 -4.31 1.73 -1.26
C LEU A 84 -3.42 1.99 -2.48
N PHE A 85 -2.70 0.97 -2.93
CA PHE A 85 -1.76 1.04 -4.04
C PHE A 85 -2.41 1.59 -5.31
N TRP A 86 -3.55 1.04 -5.74
CA TRP A 86 -4.26 1.50 -6.94
C TRP A 86 -4.61 2.98 -6.90
N LYS A 87 -5.05 3.50 -5.77
CA LYS A 87 -5.41 4.90 -5.59
C LYS A 87 -4.21 5.82 -5.50
N SER A 88 -3.08 5.29 -5.06
CA SER A 88 -1.82 6.03 -4.91
C SER A 88 -1.08 6.24 -6.23
N LEU A 89 -1.58 5.67 -7.33
CA LEU A 89 -0.93 5.73 -8.64
C LEU A 89 -1.78 6.50 -9.64
N THR A 90 -1.10 7.14 -10.59
CA THR A 90 -1.69 7.87 -11.71
C THR A 90 -0.76 7.82 -12.91
N LYS A 91 -1.19 8.40 -14.04
CA LYS A 91 -0.40 8.48 -15.27
C LYS A 91 1.00 9.04 -14.98
N PRO A 92 2.06 8.48 -15.59
CA PRO A 92 3.42 8.97 -15.37
C PRO A 92 3.55 10.48 -15.56
N ASP A 93 4.24 11.11 -14.62
CA ASP A 93 4.59 12.53 -14.61
C ASP A 93 3.37 13.49 -14.64
N SER A 94 2.17 13.03 -14.20
CA SER A 94 0.92 13.81 -14.23
C SER A 94 0.52 14.40 -12.87
N SER A 95 1.21 14.09 -11.80
CA SER A 95 0.96 14.63 -10.45
C SER A 95 2.25 15.19 -9.87
N GLU A 96 2.19 16.39 -9.33
CA GLU A 96 3.37 17.10 -8.82
C GLU A 96 3.54 16.88 -7.31
N PHE A 97 4.79 16.67 -6.89
CA PHE A 97 5.14 16.62 -5.48
C PHE A 97 4.98 18.01 -4.83
N GLY A 98 4.01 18.13 -3.92
CA GLY A 98 3.67 19.42 -3.32
C GLY A 98 2.70 19.29 -2.14
N GLY A 99 2.18 20.42 -1.66
CA GLY A 99 1.17 20.49 -0.62
C GLY A 99 1.65 19.99 0.75
N LEU A 100 0.71 19.50 1.55
CA LEU A 100 0.94 19.06 2.93
C LEU A 100 2.00 17.97 3.05
N VAL A 101 2.01 17.01 2.10
CA VAL A 101 3.00 15.93 2.11
C VAL A 101 4.41 16.47 1.91
N LYS A 102 4.59 17.48 1.04
CA LYS A 102 5.87 18.14 0.85
C LYS A 102 6.32 18.86 2.12
N GLU A 103 5.46 19.65 2.74
CA GLU A 103 5.77 20.38 3.99
C GLU A 103 6.23 19.43 5.10
N LYS A 104 5.54 18.30 5.27
CA LYS A 104 5.91 17.31 6.29
C LYS A 104 7.18 16.54 5.93
N ILE A 105 7.38 16.19 4.68
CA ILE A 105 8.62 15.53 4.24
C ILE A 105 9.83 16.47 4.43
N ASP A 106 9.69 17.74 4.08
CA ASP A 106 10.75 18.73 4.26
C ASP A 106 11.12 18.90 5.74
N THR A 107 10.14 18.93 6.62
CA THR A 107 10.38 19.18 8.06
C THR A 107 10.74 17.93 8.86
N GLU A 108 10.26 16.75 8.47
CA GLU A 108 10.35 15.52 9.27
C GLU A 108 11.33 14.50 8.70
N LEU A 109 11.56 14.50 7.38
CA LEU A 109 12.39 13.51 6.67
C LEU A 109 13.62 14.13 5.97
N GLY A 110 13.86 15.44 6.11
CA GLY A 110 15.03 16.11 5.54
C GLY A 110 14.90 16.50 4.08
N GLY A 111 13.67 16.55 3.55
CA GLY A 111 13.36 16.93 2.17
C GLY A 111 13.18 15.76 1.22
N TYR A 112 12.79 16.11 -0.02
CA TYR A 112 12.41 15.11 -1.04
C TYR A 112 13.52 14.12 -1.37
N GLU A 113 14.75 14.58 -1.52
CA GLU A 113 15.87 13.71 -1.90
C GLU A 113 16.18 12.68 -0.81
N GLU A 114 16.19 13.07 0.47
CA GLU A 114 16.41 12.15 1.59
C GLU A 114 15.21 11.20 1.78
N PHE A 115 13.99 11.69 1.55
CA PHE A 115 12.80 10.82 1.51
C PHE A 115 12.93 9.76 0.40
N VAL A 116 13.20 10.14 -0.84
CA VAL A 116 13.36 9.21 -1.97
C VAL A 116 14.46 8.20 -1.69
N LYS A 117 15.59 8.64 -1.13
CA LYS A 117 16.72 7.78 -0.77
C LYS A 117 16.32 6.76 0.32
N SER A 118 15.69 7.20 1.38
CA SER A 118 15.27 6.32 2.49
C SER A 118 14.17 5.35 2.08
N PHE A 119 13.19 5.81 1.30
CA PHE A 119 12.11 4.97 0.77
C PHE A 119 12.65 3.94 -0.23
N SER A 120 13.53 4.35 -1.14
CA SER A 120 14.19 3.44 -2.08
C SER A 120 15.05 2.40 -1.37
N ALA A 121 15.78 2.80 -0.32
CA ALA A 121 16.56 1.87 0.50
C ALA A 121 15.65 0.85 1.21
N ALA A 122 14.53 1.29 1.80
CA ALA A 122 13.55 0.40 2.43
C ALA A 122 12.97 -0.62 1.43
N ALA A 123 12.68 -0.17 0.19
CA ALA A 123 12.18 -1.02 -0.89
C ALA A 123 13.23 -2.02 -1.39
N ALA A 124 14.46 -1.56 -1.62
CA ALA A 124 15.55 -2.39 -2.17
C ALA A 124 16.06 -3.43 -1.16
N THR A 125 16.14 -3.06 0.12
CA THR A 125 16.63 -3.95 1.18
C THR A 125 15.56 -4.89 1.73
N ARG A 126 14.28 -4.74 1.34
CA ARG A 126 13.24 -5.70 1.69
C ARG A 126 13.56 -7.05 1.04
N PHE A 127 14.13 -7.96 1.82
CA PHE A 127 14.47 -9.30 1.35
C PHE A 127 13.20 -10.11 1.06
N GLY A 128 13.11 -10.69 -0.14
CA GLY A 128 11.93 -11.42 -0.59
C GLY A 128 10.76 -10.51 -0.93
N SER A 129 9.56 -11.00 -0.68
CA SER A 129 8.31 -10.30 -0.94
C SER A 129 7.96 -9.33 0.18
N GLY A 130 7.36 -8.21 -0.17
CA GLY A 130 6.90 -7.23 0.80
C GLY A 130 6.60 -5.88 0.19
N TRP A 131 6.62 -4.86 1.05
CA TRP A 131 6.24 -3.49 0.72
C TRP A 131 7.19 -2.49 1.37
N ALA A 132 7.41 -1.36 0.70
CA ALA A 132 7.96 -0.15 1.31
C ALA A 132 6.84 0.86 1.55
N TRP A 133 6.94 1.64 2.63
CA TRP A 133 5.87 2.52 3.10
C TRP A 133 6.38 3.89 3.51
N LEU A 134 5.62 4.92 3.12
CA LEU A 134 5.50 6.17 3.86
C LEU A 134 4.28 6.02 4.76
N ALA A 135 4.45 6.18 6.06
CA ALA A 135 3.39 5.97 7.05
C ALA A 135 3.40 7.06 8.11
N LEU A 136 2.29 7.19 8.86
CA LEU A 136 2.20 8.03 10.06
C LEU A 136 2.34 7.19 11.31
N ASP A 137 3.07 7.67 12.29
CA ASP A 137 3.06 7.18 13.65
C ASP A 137 1.84 7.72 14.45
N LYS A 138 1.76 7.35 15.73
CA LYS A 138 0.68 7.77 16.64
C LYS A 138 0.68 9.28 16.91
N GLU A 139 1.85 9.88 16.84
CA GLU A 139 2.08 11.31 17.06
C GLU A 139 1.79 12.13 15.78
N GLY A 140 1.46 11.46 14.65
CA GLY A 140 1.20 12.10 13.37
C GLY A 140 2.48 12.50 12.63
N LYS A 141 3.62 11.88 12.95
CA LYS A 141 4.88 12.08 12.24
C LYS A 141 5.04 11.08 11.12
N LEU A 142 5.66 11.51 10.04
CA LEU A 142 6.00 10.64 8.92
C LEU A 142 7.17 9.72 9.27
N VAL A 143 7.04 8.46 8.90
CA VAL A 143 8.09 7.45 9.00
C VAL A 143 8.20 6.66 7.69
N VAL A 144 9.42 6.30 7.31
CA VAL A 144 9.67 5.37 6.20
C VAL A 144 9.99 4.01 6.80
N THR A 145 9.32 2.95 6.31
CA THR A 145 9.50 1.60 6.80
C THR A 145 9.24 0.57 5.70
N SER A 146 9.43 -0.71 6.00
CA SER A 146 9.04 -1.81 5.11
C SER A 146 8.42 -2.96 5.91
N THR A 147 7.52 -3.69 5.27
CA THR A 147 6.89 -4.89 5.84
C THR A 147 7.12 -6.10 4.95
N ALA A 148 7.15 -7.29 5.55
CA ALA A 148 7.25 -8.55 4.81
C ALA A 148 5.89 -8.98 4.26
N ASN A 149 5.89 -9.73 3.17
CA ASN A 149 4.71 -10.34 2.58
C ASN A 149 3.57 -9.32 2.39
N GLN A 150 2.39 -9.60 2.94
CA GLN A 150 1.25 -8.69 2.89
C GLN A 150 0.97 -8.02 4.25
N ASP A 151 1.92 -8.08 5.19
CA ASP A 151 1.78 -7.41 6.47
C ASP A 151 1.55 -5.91 6.26
N SER A 152 0.48 -5.42 6.88
CA SER A 152 0.14 -3.99 6.81
C SER A 152 0.81 -3.23 7.96
N PRO A 153 1.24 -1.97 7.75
CA PRO A 153 1.71 -1.09 8.84
C PRO A 153 0.74 -0.96 10.01
N TYR A 154 -0.56 -1.18 9.78
CA TYR A 154 -1.54 -1.18 10.86
C TYR A 154 -1.25 -2.20 11.97
N LEU A 155 -0.60 -3.33 11.64
CA LEU A 155 -0.23 -4.36 12.63
C LEU A 155 0.80 -3.86 13.65
N THR A 156 1.56 -2.84 13.30
CA THR A 156 2.57 -2.21 14.17
C THR A 156 2.15 -0.84 14.70
N GLY A 157 0.88 -0.47 14.53
CA GLY A 157 0.33 0.80 14.99
C GLY A 157 0.63 2.00 14.08
N LEU A 158 1.23 1.76 12.91
CA LEU A 158 1.46 2.79 11.90
C LEU A 158 0.28 2.89 10.94
N THR A 159 0.04 4.07 10.39
CA THR A 159 -1.01 4.30 9.39
C THR A 159 -0.37 4.51 8.02
N PRO A 160 -0.56 3.59 7.04
CA PRO A 160 0.06 3.71 5.72
C PRO A 160 -0.53 4.89 4.94
N ILE A 161 0.34 5.68 4.32
CA ILE A 161 0.01 6.85 3.49
C ILE A 161 0.29 6.55 2.03
N LEU A 162 1.50 6.07 1.71
CA LEU A 162 1.93 5.63 0.38
C LEU A 162 2.64 4.28 0.51
N GLY A 163 2.37 3.36 -0.41
CA GLY A 163 3.01 2.05 -0.44
C GLY A 163 3.58 1.72 -1.81
N LEU A 164 4.69 0.99 -1.83
CA LEU A 164 5.29 0.38 -3.02
C LEU A 164 5.34 -1.12 -2.83
N ASP A 165 4.67 -1.85 -3.71
CA ASP A 165 4.73 -3.31 -3.78
C ASP A 165 6.07 -3.75 -4.36
N VAL A 166 6.85 -4.53 -3.60
CA VAL A 166 8.11 -5.10 -4.06
C VAL A 166 8.07 -6.63 -4.19
N TRP A 167 6.87 -7.21 -4.19
CA TRP A 167 6.67 -8.56 -4.69
C TRP A 167 7.06 -8.61 -6.17
N GLU A 168 7.69 -9.68 -6.62
CA GLU A 168 8.13 -9.80 -8.02
C GLU A 168 6.96 -9.72 -9.01
N HIS A 169 5.76 -10.19 -8.63
CA HIS A 169 4.58 -10.07 -9.48
C HIS A 169 4.21 -8.63 -9.85
N ALA A 170 4.66 -7.64 -9.07
CA ALA A 170 4.36 -6.22 -9.30
C ALA A 170 5.22 -5.60 -10.41
N TYR A 171 6.38 -6.22 -10.77
CA TYR A 171 7.34 -5.58 -11.67
C TYR A 171 8.09 -6.53 -12.61
N TYR A 172 8.00 -7.86 -12.43
CA TYR A 172 8.89 -8.81 -13.09
C TYR A 172 8.74 -8.83 -14.62
N LEU A 173 7.53 -8.65 -15.17
CA LEU A 173 7.31 -8.66 -16.61
C LEU A 173 8.06 -7.51 -17.31
N ASN A 174 8.17 -6.35 -16.68
CA ASN A 174 8.81 -5.17 -17.25
C ASN A 174 10.29 -5.01 -16.82
N TYR A 175 10.62 -5.39 -15.60
CA TYR A 175 11.94 -5.13 -15.00
C TYR A 175 12.75 -6.39 -14.70
N GLN A 176 12.17 -7.59 -14.68
CA GLN A 176 12.79 -8.85 -14.28
C GLN A 176 13.48 -8.70 -12.91
N ASN A 177 14.76 -9.02 -12.80
CA ASN A 177 15.54 -8.90 -11.57
C ASN A 177 15.97 -7.47 -11.21
N ARG A 178 15.65 -6.49 -12.07
CA ARG A 178 16.08 -5.09 -11.88
C ARG A 178 15.11 -4.31 -10.98
N ARG A 179 14.86 -4.81 -9.75
CA ARG A 179 14.04 -4.11 -8.76
C ARG A 179 14.46 -2.64 -8.56
N PRO A 180 15.76 -2.26 -8.54
CA PRO A 180 16.15 -0.87 -8.40
C PRO A 180 15.61 0.05 -9.51
N ASP A 181 15.51 -0.43 -10.75
CA ASP A 181 14.95 0.34 -11.86
C ASP A 181 13.45 0.58 -11.67
N TYR A 182 12.70 -0.44 -11.23
CA TYR A 182 11.29 -0.30 -10.87
C TYR A 182 11.07 0.70 -9.74
N ILE A 183 11.88 0.63 -8.68
CA ILE A 183 11.81 1.57 -7.56
C ILE A 183 12.04 3.00 -8.02
N LYS A 184 13.03 3.22 -8.92
CA LYS A 184 13.32 4.54 -9.48
C LYS A 184 12.17 5.09 -10.29
N GLU A 185 11.58 4.28 -11.16
CA GLU A 185 10.47 4.67 -12.03
C GLU A 185 9.14 4.87 -11.26
N PHE A 186 8.98 4.24 -10.10
CA PHE A 186 7.76 4.32 -9.28
C PHE A 186 7.35 5.77 -8.96
N PHE A 187 8.30 6.64 -8.64
CA PHE A 187 8.00 8.02 -8.25
C PHE A 187 7.32 8.83 -9.36
N ARG A 188 7.45 8.41 -10.61
CA ARG A 188 6.80 9.04 -11.77
C ARG A 188 5.29 8.76 -11.84
N VAL A 189 4.83 7.68 -11.21
CA VAL A 189 3.42 7.29 -11.18
C VAL A 189 2.73 7.58 -9.86
N VAL A 190 3.39 8.18 -8.88
CA VAL A 190 2.77 8.53 -7.61
C VAL A 190 1.71 9.61 -7.82
N ASN A 191 0.50 9.34 -7.33
CA ASN A 191 -0.59 10.31 -7.27
C ASN A 191 -0.45 11.17 -5.99
N TRP A 192 0.33 12.23 -6.08
CA TRP A 192 0.60 13.11 -4.94
C TRP A 192 -0.64 13.83 -4.42
N ASP A 193 -1.63 14.07 -5.27
CA ASP A 193 -2.92 14.65 -4.86
C ASP A 193 -3.65 13.70 -3.91
N PHE A 194 -3.76 12.43 -4.29
CA PHE A 194 -4.33 11.40 -3.41
C PHE A 194 -3.53 11.21 -2.12
N VAL A 195 -2.18 11.25 -2.21
CA VAL A 195 -1.30 11.14 -1.03
C VAL A 195 -1.55 12.30 -0.07
N ASN A 196 -1.70 13.54 -0.57
CA ASN A 196 -2.05 14.72 0.21
C ASN A 196 -3.42 14.59 0.90
N GLU A 197 -4.46 14.23 0.14
CA GLU A 197 -5.81 14.03 0.68
C GLU A 197 -5.83 12.96 1.78
N ARG A 198 -5.13 11.86 1.52
CA ARG A 198 -5.04 10.77 2.49
C ARG A 198 -4.30 11.20 3.74
N LEU A 199 -3.19 11.91 3.60
CA LEU A 199 -2.40 12.42 4.71
C LEU A 199 -3.24 13.35 5.59
N ALA A 200 -3.89 14.35 4.99
CA ALA A 200 -4.78 15.28 5.68
C ALA A 200 -5.89 14.55 6.46
N LYS A 201 -6.57 13.62 5.80
CA LYS A 201 -7.65 12.82 6.42
C LYS A 201 -7.17 11.93 7.57
N GLN A 202 -5.93 11.44 7.54
CA GLN A 202 -5.42 10.63 8.64
C GLN A 202 -4.95 11.51 9.81
N LEU A 203 -4.38 12.69 9.55
CA LEU A 203 -4.03 13.67 10.58
C LEU A 203 -5.29 14.16 11.30
N GLU A 204 -6.35 14.51 10.57
CA GLU A 204 -7.65 14.88 11.16
C GLU A 204 -8.18 13.82 12.14
N LYS A 205 -8.08 12.53 11.78
CA LYS A 205 -8.48 11.42 12.68
C LYS A 205 -7.60 11.30 13.93
N LEU A 206 -6.39 11.83 13.90
CA LEU A 206 -5.50 11.91 15.05
C LEU A 206 -5.68 13.20 15.84
N GLY A 207 -6.56 14.11 15.40
CA GLY A 207 -6.78 15.43 16.01
C GLY A 207 -5.60 16.39 15.80
N LYS A 208 -4.92 16.27 14.67
CA LYS A 208 -3.73 17.04 14.29
C LYS A 208 -4.02 17.99 13.13
#